data_065a51ef00fc27667e6c7d7eb08b3308
#
_entry.id   065a51ef00fc27667e6c7d7eb08b3308
#
_cell.length_a   1.000
_cell.length_b   1.000
_cell.length_c   1.000
_cell.angle_alpha   90.00
_cell.angle_beta   90.00
_cell.angle_gamma   90.00
#
_symmetry.space_group_name_H-M   'P 1'
#
loop_
_entity.id
_entity.type
_entity.pdbx_description
1 polymer ?
#
loop_
_entity_poly.entity_id
_entity_poly.type
_entity_poly.pdbx_seq_one_letter_code
_entity_poly.pdbx_strand_id
1 'polypeptide(L)'
;MNSWFSGFKKEKIKLEDNKFGEVDITFRHGGKGEPLLLLHGNPMSHVTWHKIVDELKSKFYVVTSDLRGYGESIGPEEGGPNHINYSFRAMADDQIRLMDKLGFKEFKVVGHDRGARTAHRMCLDFPTKVKKVAIFDIMPNRH
;
A
#
# COMPACT_ATOMS: atom_id res chain seq x y z
N MET A 1 -10.61 21.69 -15.19
CA MET A 1 -10.59 20.80 -14.02
C MET A 1 -9.25 20.10 -13.96
N ASN A 2 -8.51 20.27 -12.88
CA ASN A 2 -7.33 19.43 -12.64
C ASN A 2 -7.83 18.02 -12.32
N SER A 3 -7.71 17.11 -13.28
CA SER A 3 -8.01 15.71 -13.01
C SER A 3 -6.81 15.11 -12.30
N TRP A 4 -6.92 14.94 -11.00
CA TRP A 4 -5.94 14.19 -10.24
C TRP A 4 -5.84 12.75 -10.77
N PHE A 5 -4.62 12.17 -10.75
CA PHE A 5 -4.37 10.81 -11.23
C PHE A 5 -4.66 10.60 -12.73
N SER A 6 -4.39 11.62 -13.56
CA SER A 6 -4.50 11.48 -15.01
C SER A 6 -3.67 10.31 -15.53
N GLY A 7 -4.29 9.41 -16.31
CA GLY A 7 -3.64 8.20 -16.82
C GLY A 7 -3.56 7.04 -15.83
N PHE A 8 -4.10 7.21 -14.61
CA PHE A 8 -4.24 6.11 -13.65
C PHE A 8 -5.59 5.42 -13.79
N LYS A 9 -5.58 4.11 -13.61
CA LYS A 9 -6.78 3.29 -13.47
C LYS A 9 -7.08 3.09 -11.99
N LYS A 10 -8.34 3.29 -11.58
CA LYS A 10 -8.83 3.00 -10.25
C LYS A 10 -9.51 1.63 -10.25
N GLU A 11 -9.09 0.77 -9.35
CA GLU A 11 -9.63 -0.59 -9.21
C GLU A 11 -9.83 -0.96 -7.75
N LYS A 12 -10.63 -1.98 -7.54
CA LYS A 12 -10.82 -2.64 -6.24
C LYS A 12 -10.55 -4.12 -6.41
N ILE A 13 -9.79 -4.69 -5.49
CA ILE A 13 -9.46 -6.11 -5.49
C ILE A 13 -9.88 -6.74 -4.18
N LYS A 14 -10.56 -7.88 -4.26
CA LYS A 14 -10.88 -8.68 -3.10
C LYS A 14 -9.75 -9.67 -2.82
N LEU A 15 -9.24 -9.66 -1.59
CA LEU A 15 -8.22 -10.58 -1.11
C LEU A 15 -8.89 -11.60 -0.18
N GLU A 16 -9.34 -12.68 -0.79
CA GLU A 16 -9.93 -13.84 -0.10
C GLU A 16 -8.83 -14.70 0.53
N ASP A 17 -9.21 -15.66 1.36
CA ASP A 17 -8.31 -16.59 2.04
C ASP A 17 -7.18 -15.90 2.83
N ASN A 18 -7.47 -14.73 3.37
CA ASN A 18 -6.54 -13.97 4.15
C ASN A 18 -6.62 -14.36 5.63
N LYS A 19 -5.52 -14.86 6.20
CA LYS A 19 -5.43 -15.24 7.62
C LYS A 19 -5.75 -14.10 8.60
N PHE A 20 -5.74 -12.85 8.11
CA PHE A 20 -6.08 -11.65 8.87
C PHE A 20 -7.47 -11.10 8.53
N GLY A 21 -8.36 -11.93 8.00
CA GLY A 21 -9.70 -11.56 7.55
C GLY A 21 -9.72 -11.05 6.11
N GLU A 22 -10.88 -11.22 5.48
CA GLU A 22 -11.10 -10.76 4.11
C GLU A 22 -11.00 -9.23 4.01
N VAL A 23 -10.49 -8.76 2.88
CA VAL A 23 -10.32 -7.34 2.64
C VAL A 23 -10.55 -7.00 1.17
N ASP A 24 -11.22 -5.88 0.93
CA ASP A 24 -11.31 -5.25 -0.39
C ASP A 24 -10.35 -4.06 -0.41
N ILE A 25 -9.33 -4.12 -1.25
CA ILE A 25 -8.35 -3.03 -1.39
C ILE A 25 -8.68 -2.18 -2.61
N THR A 26 -8.94 -0.90 -2.38
CA THR A 26 -9.05 0.11 -3.42
C THR A 26 -7.68 0.70 -3.72
N PHE A 27 -7.35 0.80 -5.00
CA PHE A 27 -6.05 1.31 -5.44
C PHE A 27 -6.14 2.00 -6.80
N ARG A 28 -5.14 2.82 -7.09
CA ARG A 28 -4.91 3.39 -8.42
C ARG A 28 -3.54 2.97 -8.90
N HIS A 29 -3.40 2.75 -10.19
CA HIS A 29 -2.13 2.37 -10.79
C HIS A 29 -1.97 2.94 -12.19
N GLY A 30 -0.75 3.21 -12.57
CA GLY A 30 -0.42 3.74 -13.89
C GLY A 30 1.05 4.13 -14.01
N GLY A 31 1.44 4.55 -15.19
CA GLY A 31 2.81 4.94 -15.50
C GLY A 31 3.58 3.85 -16.22
N LYS A 32 4.91 4.05 -16.29
CA LYS A 32 5.85 3.13 -16.97
C LYS A 32 7.16 3.07 -16.19
N GLY A 33 7.72 1.89 -16.11
CA GLY A 33 9.01 1.64 -15.47
C GLY A 33 8.93 0.63 -14.34
N GLU A 34 9.88 0.70 -13.42
CA GLU A 34 9.89 -0.17 -12.25
C GLU A 34 8.69 0.08 -11.33
N PRO A 35 8.12 -0.97 -10.73
CA PRO A 35 6.97 -0.79 -9.84
C PRO A 35 7.36 -0.06 -8.55
N LEU A 36 6.53 0.93 -8.20
CA LEU A 36 6.65 1.75 -7.00
C LEU A 36 5.31 1.77 -6.26
N LEU A 37 5.28 1.27 -5.04
CA LEU A 37 4.12 1.28 -4.18
C LEU A 37 4.16 2.48 -3.24
N LEU A 38 3.07 3.26 -3.17
CA LEU A 38 2.92 4.41 -2.28
C LEU A 38 1.85 4.10 -1.22
N LEU A 39 2.22 4.21 0.06
CA LEU A 39 1.36 3.91 1.20
C LEU A 39 1.14 5.15 2.08
N HIS A 40 -0.12 5.56 2.20
CA HIS A 40 -0.56 6.74 2.95
C HIS A 40 -0.53 6.53 4.47
N GLY A 41 -0.71 7.63 5.21
CA GLY A 41 -0.82 7.65 6.66
C GLY A 41 -2.24 7.83 7.19
N ASN A 42 -2.36 7.95 8.48
CA ASN A 42 -3.61 8.21 9.20
C ASN A 42 -3.80 9.75 9.42
N PRO A 43 -4.96 10.31 9.18
CA PRO A 43 -6.24 9.73 8.73
C PRO A 43 -6.49 9.94 7.21
N MET A 44 -5.58 9.53 6.38
CA MET A 44 -5.58 9.82 4.94
C MET A 44 -6.07 8.63 4.09
N SER A 45 -5.91 8.77 2.77
CA SER A 45 -6.16 7.75 1.76
C SER A 45 -5.11 7.85 0.67
N HIS A 46 -5.18 6.97 -0.34
CA HIS A 46 -4.27 7.03 -1.50
C HIS A 46 -4.24 8.39 -2.21
N VAL A 47 -5.30 9.18 -2.06
CA VAL A 47 -5.40 10.51 -2.69
C VAL A 47 -4.35 11.49 -2.18
N THR A 48 -3.76 11.25 -1.01
CA THR A 48 -2.70 12.10 -0.46
C THR A 48 -1.53 12.32 -1.43
N TRP A 49 -1.31 11.36 -2.32
CA TRP A 49 -0.20 11.38 -3.29
C TRP A 49 -0.48 12.18 -4.58
N HIS A 50 -1.68 12.77 -4.73
CA HIS A 50 -2.15 13.39 -5.97
C HIS A 50 -1.22 14.46 -6.55
N LYS A 51 -0.45 15.14 -5.72
CA LYS A 51 0.46 16.22 -6.19
C LYS A 51 1.76 15.70 -6.80
N ILE A 52 2.16 14.47 -6.50
CA ILE A 52 3.46 13.94 -6.92
C ILE A 52 3.35 12.76 -7.90
N VAL A 53 2.20 12.13 -8.00
CA VAL A 53 2.04 10.95 -8.88
C VAL A 53 2.26 11.25 -10.35
N ASP A 54 1.94 12.46 -10.81
CA ASP A 54 2.14 12.84 -12.21
C ASP A 54 3.63 12.91 -12.59
N GLU A 55 4.49 13.33 -11.67
CA GLU A 55 5.93 13.29 -11.86
C GLU A 55 6.46 11.86 -11.75
N LEU A 56 6.02 11.10 -10.74
CA LEU A 56 6.48 9.73 -10.50
C LEU A 56 6.12 8.76 -11.63
N LYS A 57 4.92 8.88 -12.22
CA LYS A 57 4.48 7.99 -13.31
C LYS A 57 5.32 8.07 -14.58
N SER A 58 6.10 9.14 -14.76
CA SER A 58 7.03 9.27 -15.89
C SER A 58 8.26 8.37 -15.75
N LYS A 59 8.57 7.93 -14.52
CA LYS A 59 9.77 7.14 -14.19
C LYS A 59 9.44 5.77 -13.60
N PHE A 60 8.25 5.61 -13.04
CA PHE A 60 7.82 4.40 -12.36
C PHE A 60 6.43 3.95 -12.81
N TYR A 61 6.21 2.65 -12.73
CA TYR A 61 4.84 2.15 -12.67
C TYR A 61 4.34 2.31 -11.23
N VAL A 62 3.47 3.29 -11.01
CA VAL A 62 3.03 3.68 -9.68
C VAL A 62 1.77 2.91 -9.30
N VAL A 63 1.79 2.33 -8.10
CA VAL A 63 0.62 1.77 -7.42
C VAL A 63 0.42 2.54 -6.12
N THR A 64 -0.78 3.08 -5.90
CA THR A 64 -1.14 3.73 -4.65
C THR A 64 -2.46 3.16 -4.15
N SER A 65 -2.48 2.68 -2.92
CA SER A 65 -3.61 1.95 -2.34
C SER A 65 -4.11 2.57 -1.06
N ASP A 66 -5.38 2.34 -0.76
CA ASP A 66 -5.92 2.57 0.58
C ASP A 66 -5.58 1.37 1.47
N LEU A 67 -5.00 1.62 2.63
CA LEU A 67 -4.78 0.58 3.65
C LEU A 67 -6.14 0.03 4.12
N ARG A 68 -6.17 -1.23 4.59
CA ARG A 68 -7.42 -1.84 5.12
C ARG A 68 -8.08 -0.93 6.16
N GLY A 69 -9.38 -0.70 6.00
CA GLY A 69 -10.16 0.17 6.87
C GLY A 69 -9.97 1.68 6.64
N TYR A 70 -9.22 2.08 5.62
CA TYR A 70 -9.02 3.47 5.21
C TYR A 70 -9.60 3.73 3.82
N GLY A 71 -9.97 4.98 3.58
CA GLY A 71 -10.47 5.42 2.28
C GLY A 71 -11.65 4.58 1.82
N GLU A 72 -11.52 3.96 0.67
CA GLU A 72 -12.54 3.08 0.09
C GLU A 72 -12.21 1.58 0.26
N SER A 73 -11.11 1.25 0.93
CA SER A 73 -10.78 -0.14 1.29
C SER A 73 -11.61 -0.61 2.47
N ILE A 74 -12.10 -1.84 2.38
CA ILE A 74 -12.95 -2.46 3.41
C ILE A 74 -12.14 -3.57 4.08
N GLY A 75 -11.95 -3.45 5.38
CA GLY A 75 -11.32 -4.49 6.20
C GLY A 75 -12.35 -5.36 6.90
N PRO A 76 -11.91 -6.39 7.64
CA PRO A 76 -12.79 -7.26 8.42
C PRO A 76 -13.50 -6.46 9.53
N GLU A 77 -14.74 -6.84 9.84
CA GLU A 77 -15.53 -6.20 10.90
C GLU A 77 -14.89 -6.37 12.28
N GLU A 78 -14.26 -7.51 12.52
CA GLU A 78 -13.63 -7.83 13.80
C GLU A 78 -12.12 -7.64 13.76
N GLY A 79 -11.58 -7.05 14.82
CA GLY A 79 -10.14 -6.88 14.98
C GLY A 79 -9.34 -8.18 15.17
N GLY A 80 -10.04 -9.25 15.56
CA GLY A 80 -9.41 -10.53 15.93
C GLY A 80 -8.70 -10.48 17.28
N PRO A 81 -8.13 -11.61 17.73
CA PRO A 81 -7.38 -11.65 18.98
C PRO A 81 -6.25 -10.62 19.00
N ASN A 82 -6.17 -9.83 20.06
CA ASN A 82 -5.17 -8.74 20.20
C ASN A 82 -5.13 -7.76 19.00
N HIS A 83 -6.26 -7.56 18.32
CA HIS A 83 -6.40 -6.68 17.15
C HIS A 83 -5.48 -7.06 15.97
N ILE A 84 -5.11 -8.32 15.85
CA ILE A 84 -4.16 -8.80 14.84
C ILE A 84 -4.62 -8.52 13.41
N ASN A 85 -5.94 -8.49 13.17
CA ASN A 85 -6.52 -8.20 11.86
C ASN A 85 -6.26 -6.76 11.37
N TYR A 86 -5.86 -5.85 12.27
CA TYR A 86 -5.47 -4.48 11.95
C TYR A 86 -4.03 -4.16 12.32
N SER A 87 -3.21 -5.19 12.46
CA SER A 87 -1.77 -5.05 12.68
C SER A 87 -1.06 -4.55 11.41
N PHE A 88 0.13 -3.95 11.59
CA PHE A 88 0.97 -3.61 10.43
C PHE A 88 1.41 -4.83 9.62
N ARG A 89 1.46 -6.01 10.25
CA ARG A 89 1.70 -7.27 9.55
C ARG A 89 0.54 -7.63 8.62
N ALA A 90 -0.70 -7.45 9.05
CA ALA A 90 -1.88 -7.65 8.22
C ALA A 90 -1.91 -6.66 7.05
N MET A 91 -1.63 -5.38 7.33
CA MET A 91 -1.54 -4.34 6.29
C MET A 91 -0.42 -4.64 5.29
N ALA A 92 0.73 -5.13 5.76
CA ALA A 92 1.85 -5.52 4.88
C ALA A 92 1.46 -6.70 3.99
N ASP A 93 0.81 -7.72 4.54
CA ASP A 93 0.35 -8.89 3.78
C ASP A 93 -0.61 -8.50 2.65
N ASP A 94 -1.54 -7.58 2.91
CA ASP A 94 -2.44 -7.05 1.87
C ASP A 94 -1.68 -6.44 0.70
N GLN A 95 -0.70 -5.60 1.00
CA GLN A 95 0.05 -4.87 -0.03
C GLN A 95 0.94 -5.82 -0.85
N ILE A 96 1.54 -6.80 -0.22
CA ILE A 96 2.30 -7.86 -0.91
C ILE A 96 1.38 -8.63 -1.86
N ARG A 97 0.20 -9.04 -1.39
CA ARG A 97 -0.79 -9.75 -2.21
C ARG A 97 -1.31 -8.91 -3.37
N LEU A 98 -1.55 -7.61 -3.13
CA LEU A 98 -1.93 -6.67 -4.19
C LEU A 98 -0.85 -6.63 -5.27
N MET A 99 0.41 -6.46 -4.91
CA MET A 99 1.51 -6.37 -5.85
C MET A 99 1.73 -7.71 -6.60
N ASP A 100 1.60 -8.83 -5.91
CA ASP A 100 1.65 -10.17 -6.54
C ASP A 100 0.54 -10.35 -7.59
N LYS A 101 -0.69 -9.93 -7.28
CA LYS A 101 -1.82 -10.01 -8.23
C LYS A 101 -1.65 -9.10 -9.43
N LEU A 102 -0.93 -8.00 -9.29
CA LEU A 102 -0.55 -7.12 -10.40
C LEU A 102 0.65 -7.67 -11.20
N GLY A 103 1.26 -8.77 -10.77
CA GLY A 103 2.39 -9.41 -11.44
C GLY A 103 3.77 -8.86 -11.05
N PHE A 104 3.85 -8.05 -9.99
CA PHE A 104 5.10 -7.46 -9.53
C PHE A 104 5.72 -8.31 -8.41
N LYS A 105 6.77 -9.05 -8.74
CA LYS A 105 7.49 -9.92 -7.79
C LYS A 105 8.42 -9.14 -6.86
N GLU A 106 8.98 -8.06 -7.36
CA GLU A 106 9.87 -7.15 -6.65
C GLU A 106 9.49 -5.70 -6.94
N PHE A 107 9.54 -4.84 -5.94
CA PHE A 107 9.15 -3.44 -6.08
C PHE A 107 9.81 -2.54 -5.05
N LYS A 108 9.75 -1.24 -5.27
CA LYS A 108 10.13 -0.20 -4.32
C LYS A 108 8.89 0.27 -3.57
N VAL A 109 9.07 0.73 -2.33
CA VAL A 109 7.97 1.21 -1.48
C VAL A 109 8.31 2.58 -0.91
N VAL A 110 7.33 3.47 -0.92
CA VAL A 110 7.35 4.73 -0.17
C VAL A 110 6.18 4.70 0.80
N GLY A 111 6.43 4.96 2.06
CA GLY A 111 5.40 5.02 3.09
C GLY A 111 5.49 6.29 3.94
N HIS A 112 4.33 6.81 4.32
CA HIS A 112 4.19 7.95 5.21
C HIS A 112 3.37 7.55 6.43
N ASP A 113 3.81 7.88 7.66
CA ASP A 113 3.13 7.60 8.93
C ASP A 113 2.77 6.11 9.08
N ARG A 114 1.50 5.70 9.11
CA ARG A 114 1.10 4.28 9.16
C ARG A 114 1.53 3.51 7.92
N GLY A 115 1.54 4.15 6.76
CA GLY A 115 2.10 3.56 5.54
C GLY A 115 3.59 3.26 5.66
N ALA A 116 4.35 4.12 6.36
CA ALA A 116 5.76 3.88 6.65
C ALA A 116 5.97 2.72 7.62
N ARG A 117 5.13 2.57 8.63
CA ARG A 117 5.15 1.40 9.54
C ARG A 117 4.83 0.11 8.80
N THR A 118 3.86 0.17 7.89
CA THR A 118 3.52 -0.94 7.00
C THR A 118 4.69 -1.29 6.08
N ALA A 119 5.31 -0.30 5.44
CA ALA A 119 6.47 -0.49 4.58
C ALA A 119 7.67 -1.10 5.33
N HIS A 120 7.94 -0.62 6.55
CA HIS A 120 8.96 -1.22 7.42
C HIS A 120 8.66 -2.69 7.72
N ARG A 121 7.40 -3.00 8.05
CA ARG A 121 6.99 -4.39 8.30
C ARG A 121 7.13 -5.28 7.05
N MET A 122 6.84 -4.73 5.87
CA MET A 122 7.05 -5.43 4.59
C MET A 122 8.53 -5.80 4.39
N CYS A 123 9.45 -4.90 4.73
CA CYS A 123 10.89 -5.19 4.64
C CYS A 123 11.31 -6.34 5.56
N LEU A 124 10.72 -6.43 6.75
CA LEU A 124 11.06 -7.48 7.72
C LEU A 124 10.47 -8.84 7.33
N ASP A 125 9.21 -8.87 6.91
CA ASP A 125 8.49 -10.12 6.63
C ASP A 125 8.72 -10.62 5.19
N PHE A 126 9.04 -9.72 4.25
CA PHE A 126 9.17 -10.02 2.81
C PHE A 126 10.44 -9.38 2.20
N PRO A 127 11.63 -9.68 2.74
CA PRO A 127 12.88 -9.01 2.34
C PRO A 127 13.28 -9.22 0.89
N THR A 128 12.79 -10.29 0.25
CA THR A 128 13.08 -10.57 -1.16
C THR A 128 12.19 -9.81 -2.13
N LYS A 129 11.07 -9.23 -1.65
CA LYS A 129 10.10 -8.51 -2.48
C LYS A 129 10.34 -7.00 -2.49
N VAL A 130 10.84 -6.43 -1.40
CA VAL A 130 11.08 -5.00 -1.27
C VAL A 130 12.54 -4.68 -1.64
N LYS A 131 12.76 -4.06 -2.79
CA LYS A 131 14.11 -3.70 -3.28
C LYS A 131 14.67 -2.48 -2.57
N LYS A 132 13.84 -1.47 -2.36
CA LYS A 132 14.20 -0.22 -1.67
C LYS A 132 12.97 0.32 -0.95
N VAL A 133 13.18 1.00 0.16
CA VAL A 133 12.13 1.64 0.95
C VAL A 133 12.52 3.07 1.30
N ALA A 134 11.55 3.99 1.21
CA ALA A 134 11.63 5.31 1.80
C ALA A 134 10.49 5.45 2.81
N ILE A 135 10.81 5.92 4.01
CA ILE A 135 9.84 6.11 5.09
C ILE A 135 9.88 7.55 5.58
N PHE A 136 8.70 8.13 5.78
CA PHE A 136 8.52 9.50 6.20
C PHE A 136 7.69 9.56 7.49
N ASP A 137 8.04 10.50 8.37
CA ASP A 137 7.32 10.85 9.60
C ASP A 137 7.18 9.70 10.62
N ILE A 138 8.08 8.75 10.62
CA ILE A 138 8.18 7.75 11.70
C ILE A 138 9.63 7.37 11.97
N MET A 139 9.87 6.90 13.20
CA MET A 139 11.08 6.14 13.52
C MET A 139 10.79 4.65 13.46
N PRO A 140 11.66 3.84 12.83
CA PRO A 140 11.55 2.39 12.89
C PRO A 140 11.59 1.91 14.34
N ASN A 141 10.68 1.01 14.70
CA ASN A 141 10.72 0.39 16.02
C ASN A 141 11.97 -0.50 16.10
N ARG A 142 12.73 -0.35 17.19
CA ARG A 142 13.73 -1.34 17.55
C ARG A 142 13.00 -2.57 18.12
N HIS A 143 13.31 -3.73 17.61
CA HIS A 143 12.90 -5.02 18.19
C HIS A 143 13.97 -5.54 19.09
#